data_6feff3342b8457189168145dc9983386
#
_entry.id   6feff3342b8457189168145dc9983386
#
_cell.length_a   1.000
_cell.length_b   1.000
_cell.length_c   1.000
_cell.angle_alpha   90.00
_cell.angle_beta   90.00
_cell.angle_gamma   90.00
#
_symmetry.space_group_name_H-M   'P 1'
#
loop_
_entity.id
_entity.type
_entity.pdbx_description
1 polymer ?
#
loop_
_entity_poly.entity_id
_entity_poly.type
_entity_poly.pdbx_seq_one_letter_code
_entity_poly.pdbx_strand_id
1 'polypeptide(L)'
;MPLLEARAVSKRFGGLTALNAVDFTLDEGHIASIIGPNGAGKTTFFNVFTGIYVPEEGTVTFRGSPVLGRRPDEITSLGICRTFQNIRLFPRMTAIENVLVGMHSRIPLSFWDVISRNDRWRGQERRQWDHGAELLEVAGLRDKGNELARNLPYGEQRRLELARALASDPALLLLDEPTAGMTQGEARSLMALLRRLVEERKLTLLLIEHNMRVVMEVSDRVTVLDYGEKIAEGRPADVQRDPRVIEAYLGRRRWTPGASAAAGERHA
;
A
#
# COMPACT_ATOMS: atom_id res chain seq x y z
N MET A 1 20.30 -2.20 -6.61
CA MET A 1 19.81 -3.29 -5.73
C MET A 1 18.34 -3.02 -5.46
N PRO A 2 17.48 -4.03 -5.48
CA PRO A 2 16.07 -3.83 -5.18
C PRO A 2 15.89 -3.28 -3.76
N LEU A 3 14.87 -2.42 -3.58
CA LEU A 3 14.50 -1.88 -2.28
C LEU A 3 13.84 -2.97 -1.41
N LEU A 4 12.90 -3.73 -2.00
CA LEU A 4 12.22 -4.86 -1.37
C LEU A 4 12.39 -6.09 -2.26
N GLU A 5 12.80 -7.20 -1.67
CA GLU A 5 12.94 -8.48 -2.37
C GLU A 5 12.35 -9.60 -1.52
N ALA A 6 11.51 -10.42 -2.14
CA ALA A 6 10.96 -11.66 -1.60
C ALA A 6 11.37 -12.81 -2.52
N ARG A 7 11.85 -13.92 -1.95
CA ARG A 7 12.27 -15.11 -2.68
C ARG A 7 11.58 -16.34 -2.12
N ALA A 8 10.89 -17.07 -3.00
CA ALA A 8 10.22 -18.34 -2.74
C ALA A 8 9.33 -18.31 -1.47
N VAL A 9 8.60 -17.19 -1.25
CA VAL A 9 7.79 -16.99 -0.04
C VAL A 9 6.57 -17.89 -0.08
N SER A 10 6.45 -18.78 0.93
CA SER A 10 5.31 -19.68 1.11
C SER A 10 4.65 -19.46 2.46
N LYS A 11 3.30 -19.34 2.47
CA LYS A 11 2.50 -19.16 3.68
C LYS A 11 1.30 -20.08 3.69
N ARG A 12 1.15 -20.84 4.77
CA ARG A 12 0.05 -21.78 4.96
C ARG A 12 -0.78 -21.42 6.19
N PHE A 13 -2.07 -21.68 6.14
CA PHE A 13 -3.00 -21.57 7.25
C PHE A 13 -3.75 -22.91 7.39
N GLY A 14 -3.30 -23.77 8.28
CA GLY A 14 -3.81 -25.16 8.34
C GLY A 14 -3.60 -25.88 7.00
N GLY A 15 -4.67 -26.34 6.38
CA GLY A 15 -4.64 -27.01 5.08
C GLY A 15 -4.64 -26.07 3.88
N LEU A 16 -4.78 -24.75 4.06
CA LEU A 16 -4.83 -23.78 2.98
C LEU A 16 -3.44 -23.17 2.72
N THR A 17 -2.93 -23.32 1.51
CA THR A 17 -1.75 -22.60 1.03
C THR A 17 -2.18 -21.24 0.49
N ALA A 18 -1.85 -20.18 1.22
CA ALA A 18 -2.19 -18.80 0.85
C ALA A 18 -1.15 -18.10 -0.03
N LEU A 19 0.13 -18.56 0.06
CA LEU A 19 1.23 -18.17 -0.82
C LEU A 19 2.05 -19.42 -1.10
N ASN A 20 2.47 -19.60 -2.34
CA ASN A 20 3.24 -20.76 -2.79
C ASN A 20 4.45 -20.30 -3.61
N ALA A 21 5.63 -20.34 -2.99
CA ALA A 21 6.92 -20.00 -3.59
C ALA A 21 6.92 -18.67 -4.39
N VAL A 22 6.33 -17.61 -3.82
CA VAL A 22 6.19 -16.32 -4.51
C VAL A 22 7.50 -15.55 -4.48
N ASP A 23 8.00 -15.19 -5.67
CA ASP A 23 9.11 -14.25 -5.88
C ASP A 23 8.58 -12.87 -6.22
N PHE A 24 9.17 -11.82 -5.62
CA PHE A 24 8.80 -10.43 -5.89
C PHE A 24 10.00 -9.51 -5.70
N THR A 25 10.13 -8.52 -6.56
CA THR A 25 11.16 -7.48 -6.46
C THR A 25 10.57 -6.10 -6.73
N LEU A 26 11.01 -5.10 -5.96
CA LEU A 26 10.61 -3.71 -6.11
C LEU A 26 11.83 -2.82 -5.99
N ASP A 27 12.08 -2.04 -7.03
CA ASP A 27 13.16 -1.05 -7.06
C ASP A 27 12.72 0.27 -6.40
N GLU A 28 13.71 1.02 -5.90
CA GLU A 28 13.46 2.32 -5.25
C GLU A 28 12.90 3.35 -6.24
N GLY A 29 11.96 4.18 -5.76
CA GLY A 29 11.37 5.24 -6.56
C GLY A 29 10.37 4.78 -7.63
N HIS A 30 9.82 3.57 -7.51
CA HIS A 30 8.83 3.02 -8.42
C HIS A 30 7.48 2.80 -7.74
N ILE A 31 6.44 2.74 -8.56
CA ILE A 31 5.10 2.32 -8.14
C ILE A 31 4.86 0.91 -8.67
N ALA A 32 4.80 -0.07 -7.78
CA ALA A 32 4.37 -1.42 -8.14
C ALA A 32 2.96 -1.70 -7.62
N SER A 33 2.21 -2.54 -8.34
CA SER A 33 0.92 -3.03 -7.87
C SER A 33 0.90 -4.55 -7.82
N ILE A 34 0.24 -5.09 -6.78
CA ILE A 34 -0.12 -6.50 -6.69
C ILE A 34 -1.62 -6.60 -6.90
N ILE A 35 -2.03 -7.32 -7.94
CA ILE A 35 -3.42 -7.54 -8.31
C ILE A 35 -3.76 -9.03 -8.32
N GLY A 36 -5.04 -9.35 -8.46
CA GLY A 36 -5.52 -10.72 -8.56
C GLY A 36 -6.93 -10.86 -7.99
N PRO A 37 -7.62 -11.98 -8.23
CA PRO A 37 -8.94 -12.26 -7.67
C PRO A 37 -8.99 -12.21 -6.15
N ASN A 38 -10.20 -12.21 -5.58
CA ASN A 38 -10.37 -12.35 -4.14
C ASN A 38 -9.84 -13.72 -3.69
N GLY A 39 -9.09 -13.73 -2.58
CA GLY A 39 -8.44 -14.95 -2.09
C GLY A 39 -7.11 -15.31 -2.78
N ALA A 40 -6.62 -14.50 -3.73
CA ALA A 40 -5.35 -14.76 -4.42
C ALA A 40 -4.08 -14.64 -3.55
N GLY A 41 -4.19 -14.24 -2.28
CA GLY A 41 -3.03 -14.14 -1.37
C GLY A 41 -2.46 -12.73 -1.20
N LYS A 42 -2.99 -11.70 -1.87
CA LYS A 42 -2.47 -10.32 -1.86
C LYS A 42 -2.28 -9.76 -0.45
N THR A 43 -3.33 -9.76 0.37
CA THR A 43 -3.27 -9.25 1.75
C THR A 43 -2.35 -10.10 2.63
N THR A 44 -2.28 -11.41 2.39
CA THR A 44 -1.32 -12.29 3.08
C THR A 44 0.11 -11.87 2.76
N PHE A 45 0.41 -11.54 1.51
CA PHE A 45 1.72 -11.10 1.10
C PHE A 45 2.10 -9.75 1.74
N PHE A 46 1.17 -8.78 1.81
CA PHE A 46 1.39 -7.53 2.55
C PHE A 46 1.63 -7.79 4.04
N ASN A 47 0.90 -8.73 4.63
CA ASN A 47 1.09 -9.10 6.04
C ASN A 47 2.46 -9.73 6.31
N VAL A 48 3.05 -10.41 5.34
CA VAL A 48 4.44 -10.90 5.40
C VAL A 48 5.43 -9.73 5.38
N PHE A 49 5.27 -8.76 4.49
CA PHE A 49 6.14 -7.58 4.41
C PHE A 49 6.09 -6.69 5.66
N THR A 50 4.98 -6.72 6.39
CA THR A 50 4.78 -5.90 7.59
C THR A 50 4.98 -6.66 8.90
N GLY A 51 5.47 -7.91 8.84
CA GLY A 51 5.77 -8.72 10.02
C GLY A 51 4.55 -9.22 10.81
N ILE A 52 3.34 -9.07 10.25
CA ILE A 52 2.10 -9.62 10.85
C ILE A 52 2.10 -11.14 10.70
N TYR A 53 2.59 -11.64 9.55
CA TYR A 53 2.75 -13.07 9.32
C TYR A 53 4.22 -13.42 9.04
N VAL A 54 4.67 -14.51 9.66
CA VAL A 54 5.95 -15.14 9.32
C VAL A 54 5.64 -16.28 8.35
N PRO A 55 6.22 -16.29 7.13
CA PRO A 55 6.07 -17.40 6.20
C PRO A 55 6.81 -18.64 6.69
N GLU A 56 6.39 -19.82 6.25
CA GLU A 56 7.05 -21.10 6.58
C GLU A 56 8.33 -21.28 5.76
N GLU A 57 8.38 -20.72 4.54
CA GLU A 57 9.50 -20.84 3.62
C GLU A 57 9.77 -19.52 2.92
N GLY A 58 11.00 -19.36 2.43
CA GLY A 58 11.44 -18.19 1.69
C GLY A 58 12.10 -17.12 2.55
N THR A 59 12.47 -16.04 1.89
CA THR A 59 13.15 -14.88 2.51
C THR A 59 12.53 -13.57 2.04
N VAL A 60 12.57 -12.56 2.93
CA VAL A 60 12.23 -11.18 2.57
C VAL A 60 13.33 -10.27 3.07
N THR A 61 13.84 -9.43 2.18
CA THR A 61 14.84 -8.41 2.51
C THR A 61 14.38 -7.03 2.09
N PHE A 62 14.72 -6.03 2.89
CA PHE A 62 14.52 -4.61 2.62
C PHE A 62 15.87 -3.90 2.68
N ARG A 63 16.28 -3.25 1.60
CA ARG A 63 17.64 -2.70 1.44
C ARG A 63 18.73 -3.70 1.80
N GLY A 64 18.53 -4.97 1.41
CA GLY A 64 19.45 -6.07 1.71
C GLY A 64 19.39 -6.61 3.14
N SER A 65 18.65 -5.97 4.06
CA SER A 65 18.49 -6.42 5.45
C SER A 65 17.28 -7.35 5.59
N PRO A 66 17.38 -8.48 6.33
CA PRO A 66 16.26 -9.40 6.53
C PRO A 66 15.13 -8.73 7.33
N VAL A 67 13.90 -8.96 6.89
CA VAL A 67 12.66 -8.41 7.48
C VAL A 67 11.93 -9.46 8.31
N LEU A 68 12.01 -10.73 7.90
CA LEU A 68 11.26 -11.82 8.54
C LEU A 68 11.63 -11.99 10.02
N GLY A 69 10.60 -12.20 10.86
CA GLY A 69 10.77 -12.35 12.30
C GLY A 69 10.90 -11.05 13.08
N ARG A 70 10.95 -9.91 12.40
CA ARG A 70 10.89 -8.58 13.06
C ARG A 70 9.46 -8.21 13.41
N ARG A 71 9.31 -7.43 14.49
CA ARG A 71 8.02 -6.87 14.89
C ARG A 71 7.59 -5.74 13.95
N PRO A 72 6.28 -5.46 13.82
CA PRO A 72 5.78 -4.38 12.94
C PRO A 72 6.37 -2.99 13.25
N ASP A 73 6.62 -2.67 14.51
CA ASP A 73 7.24 -1.40 14.92
C ASP A 73 8.71 -1.31 14.47
N GLU A 74 9.46 -2.41 14.52
CA GLU A 74 10.83 -2.50 14.02
C GLU A 74 10.88 -2.35 12.50
N ILE A 75 9.91 -2.95 11.79
CA ILE A 75 9.78 -2.83 10.33
C ILE A 75 9.44 -1.40 9.93
N THR A 76 8.55 -0.73 10.67
CA THR A 76 8.24 0.69 10.46
C THR A 76 9.50 1.56 10.67
N SER A 77 10.30 1.25 11.68
CA SER A 77 11.56 1.95 11.95
C SER A 77 12.61 1.74 10.86
N LEU A 78 12.57 0.62 10.11
CA LEU A 78 13.40 0.41 8.91
C LEU A 78 12.96 1.28 7.73
N GLY A 79 11.75 1.83 7.75
CA GLY A 79 11.19 2.67 6.69
C GLY A 79 10.12 2.00 5.83
N ILE A 80 9.51 0.90 6.29
CA ILE A 80 8.34 0.29 5.64
C ILE A 80 7.09 0.69 6.42
N CYS A 81 6.21 1.49 5.82
CA CYS A 81 4.93 1.85 6.39
C CYS A 81 3.77 1.29 5.60
N ARG A 82 2.63 1.11 6.26
CA ARG A 82 1.39 0.60 5.65
C ARG A 82 0.19 1.44 6.07
N THR A 83 -0.69 1.75 5.12
CA THR A 83 -2.07 2.11 5.40
C THR A 83 -2.93 0.85 5.44
N PHE A 84 -4.11 0.95 6.03
CA PHE A 84 -5.01 -0.20 6.13
C PHE A 84 -6.24 0.02 5.23
N GLN A 85 -6.87 -1.06 4.81
CA GLN A 85 -8.11 -1.02 4.02
C GLN A 85 -9.20 -0.19 4.71
N ASN A 86 -9.38 -0.37 6.03
CA ASN A 86 -10.24 0.47 6.85
C ASN A 86 -9.44 1.63 7.43
N ILE A 87 -9.96 2.85 7.31
CA ILE A 87 -9.35 4.06 7.87
C ILE A 87 -9.15 3.89 9.38
N ARG A 88 -7.90 4.05 9.83
CA ARG A 88 -7.51 3.93 11.25
C ARG A 88 -7.03 5.26 11.81
N LEU A 89 -7.82 6.30 11.64
CA LEU A 89 -7.56 7.59 12.27
C LEU A 89 -8.00 7.60 13.73
N PHE A 90 -7.45 8.51 14.51
CA PHE A 90 -7.93 8.84 15.84
C PHE A 90 -9.09 9.85 15.69
N PRO A 91 -10.35 9.42 15.79
CA PRO A 91 -11.49 10.23 15.36
C PRO A 91 -11.75 11.47 16.21
N ARG A 92 -11.26 11.46 17.46
CA ARG A 92 -11.38 12.57 18.42
C ARG A 92 -10.16 13.50 18.45
N MET A 93 -9.13 13.20 17.65
CA MET A 93 -7.98 14.07 17.44
C MET A 93 -8.21 14.92 16.20
N THR A 94 -7.60 16.10 16.16
CA THR A 94 -7.55 16.95 14.98
C THR A 94 -6.71 16.32 13.86
N ALA A 95 -6.81 16.88 12.66
CA ALA A 95 -6.01 16.39 11.53
C ALA A 95 -4.51 16.51 11.82
N ILE A 96 -4.06 17.64 12.37
CA ILE A 96 -2.64 17.82 12.69
C ILE A 96 -2.17 16.86 13.79
N GLU A 97 -2.97 16.64 14.83
CA GLU A 97 -2.63 15.69 15.90
C GLU A 97 -2.50 14.26 15.36
N ASN A 98 -3.37 13.85 14.43
CA ASN A 98 -3.23 12.55 13.74
C ASN A 98 -1.90 12.42 13.00
N VAL A 99 -1.45 13.48 12.31
CA VAL A 99 -0.15 13.49 11.62
C VAL A 99 1.00 13.40 12.62
N LEU A 100 0.95 14.18 13.72
CA LEU A 100 1.98 14.17 14.77
C LEU A 100 2.16 12.80 15.41
N VAL A 101 1.07 12.02 15.60
CA VAL A 101 1.17 10.63 16.06
C VAL A 101 2.03 9.77 15.12
N GLY A 102 1.94 10.01 13.79
CA GLY A 102 2.76 9.30 12.79
C GLY A 102 4.27 9.53 12.95
N MET A 103 4.68 10.67 13.54
CA MET A 103 6.08 11.01 13.75
C MET A 103 6.71 10.32 14.98
N HIS A 104 5.89 9.71 15.85
CA HIS A 104 6.34 9.22 17.18
C HIS A 104 7.49 8.21 17.08
N SER A 105 7.52 7.36 16.06
CA SER A 105 8.58 6.36 15.86
C SER A 105 9.98 6.97 15.61
N ARG A 106 10.06 8.24 15.30
CA ARG A 106 11.31 8.95 14.93
C ARG A 106 11.76 10.00 15.94
N ILE A 107 11.07 10.13 17.06
CA ILE A 107 11.40 11.13 18.06
C ILE A 107 12.43 10.58 19.04
N PRO A 108 13.70 11.00 19.00
CA PRO A 108 14.72 10.56 19.95
C PRO A 108 14.63 11.41 21.24
N LEU A 109 13.48 11.41 21.90
CA LEU A 109 13.31 12.11 23.16
C LEU A 109 13.57 11.17 24.33
N SER A 110 14.48 11.58 25.22
CA SER A 110 14.66 10.95 26.52
C SER A 110 13.47 11.28 27.44
N PHE A 111 13.14 10.36 28.34
CA PHE A 111 12.17 10.58 29.40
C PHE A 111 12.43 11.91 30.17
N TRP A 112 13.70 12.27 30.40
CA TRP A 112 14.11 13.50 31.06
C TRP A 112 13.86 14.75 30.23
N ASP A 113 13.95 14.68 28.89
CA ASP A 113 13.65 15.82 28.01
C ASP A 113 12.16 16.17 28.07
N VAL A 114 11.29 15.16 28.16
CA VAL A 114 9.84 15.34 28.27
C VAL A 114 9.43 15.93 29.62
N ILE A 115 10.03 15.47 30.72
CA ILE A 115 9.70 15.96 32.06
C ILE A 115 10.21 17.40 32.28
N SER A 116 11.43 17.67 31.84
CA SER A 116 12.07 18.99 32.07
C SER A 116 11.52 20.10 31.17
N ARG A 117 10.80 19.75 30.07
CA ARG A 117 10.29 20.69 29.05
C ARG A 117 11.33 21.72 28.64
N ASN A 118 12.58 21.28 28.51
CA ASN A 118 13.73 22.13 28.20
C ASN A 118 13.59 22.74 26.78
N ASP A 119 14.50 23.68 26.43
CA ASP A 119 14.48 24.37 25.14
C ASP A 119 14.67 23.41 23.96
N ARG A 120 15.35 22.29 24.20
CA ARG A 120 15.50 21.19 23.21
C ARG A 120 14.17 20.54 22.89
N TRP A 121 13.34 20.28 23.91
CA TRP A 121 11.98 19.74 23.75
C TRP A 121 11.07 20.73 23.00
N ARG A 122 11.05 22.03 23.40
CA ARG A 122 10.24 23.06 22.72
C ARG A 122 10.63 23.25 21.26
N GLY A 123 11.94 23.27 20.98
CA GLY A 123 12.45 23.38 19.61
C GLY A 123 12.08 22.17 18.73
N GLN A 124 12.04 20.98 19.32
CA GLN A 124 11.63 19.75 18.65
C GLN A 124 10.12 19.74 18.38
N GLU A 125 9.31 20.12 19.37
CA GLU A 125 7.86 20.22 19.24
C GLU A 125 7.48 21.19 18.10
N ARG A 126 8.08 22.38 18.06
CA ARG A 126 7.82 23.34 16.99
C ARG A 126 8.14 22.76 15.60
N ARG A 127 9.31 22.14 15.43
CA ARG A 127 9.68 21.49 14.17
C ARG A 127 8.70 20.40 13.75
N GLN A 128 8.15 19.64 14.70
CA GLN A 128 7.14 18.62 14.42
C GLN A 128 5.82 19.23 13.93
N TRP A 129 5.39 20.33 14.57
CA TRP A 129 4.19 21.06 14.14
C TRP A 129 4.38 21.64 12.75
N ASP A 130 5.52 22.26 12.46
CA ASP A 130 5.82 22.82 11.14
C ASP A 130 5.84 21.72 10.07
N HIS A 131 6.52 20.61 10.35
CA HIS A 131 6.53 19.46 9.43
C HIS A 131 5.17 18.79 9.28
N GLY A 132 4.38 18.69 10.33
CA GLY A 132 3.00 18.20 10.27
C GLY A 132 2.11 19.09 9.39
N ALA A 133 2.27 20.40 9.48
CA ALA A 133 1.55 21.35 8.64
C ALA A 133 1.96 21.21 7.15
N GLU A 134 3.24 21.00 6.85
CA GLU A 134 3.74 20.71 5.50
C GLU A 134 3.11 19.42 4.94
N LEU A 135 3.02 18.36 5.75
CA LEU A 135 2.41 17.09 5.31
C LEU A 135 0.91 17.23 5.07
N LEU A 136 0.19 18.03 5.87
CA LEU A 136 -1.20 18.36 5.60
C LEU A 136 -1.35 19.16 4.31
N GLU A 137 -0.45 20.10 4.03
CA GLU A 137 -0.44 20.84 2.76
C GLU A 137 -0.22 19.91 1.56
N VAL A 138 0.76 19.01 1.66
CA VAL A 138 1.03 17.97 0.65
C VAL A 138 -0.23 17.10 0.39
N ALA A 139 -0.95 16.74 1.45
CA ALA A 139 -2.20 15.97 1.34
C ALA A 139 -3.41 16.82 0.86
N GLY A 140 -3.25 18.14 0.69
CA GLY A 140 -4.33 19.06 0.32
C GLY A 140 -5.32 19.33 1.46
N LEU A 141 -4.83 19.30 2.72
CA LEU A 141 -5.60 19.48 3.95
C LEU A 141 -5.10 20.66 4.80
N ARG A 142 -4.38 21.64 4.19
CA ARG A 142 -3.77 22.77 4.89
C ARG A 142 -4.74 23.49 5.83
N ASP A 143 -5.94 23.80 5.32
CA ASP A 143 -6.94 24.58 6.06
C ASP A 143 -7.77 23.72 7.04
N LYS A 144 -7.52 22.41 7.09
CA LYS A 144 -8.23 21.42 7.89
C LYS A 144 -7.45 20.97 9.14
N GLY A 145 -6.28 21.53 9.40
CA GLY A 145 -5.37 21.12 10.48
C GLY A 145 -6.04 21.01 11.85
N ASN A 146 -6.93 21.94 12.18
CA ASN A 146 -7.65 22.00 13.46
C ASN A 146 -9.00 21.25 13.47
N GLU A 147 -9.44 20.68 12.33
CA GLU A 147 -10.68 19.93 12.29
C GLU A 147 -10.49 18.53 12.89
N LEU A 148 -11.50 18.04 13.62
CA LEU A 148 -11.50 16.68 14.13
C LEU A 148 -11.57 15.70 12.94
N ALA A 149 -10.75 14.64 12.98
CA ALA A 149 -10.67 13.67 11.90
C ALA A 149 -12.02 13.04 11.55
N ARG A 150 -12.91 12.82 12.54
CA ARG A 150 -14.27 12.30 12.31
C ARG A 150 -15.18 13.23 11.51
N ASN A 151 -14.89 14.53 11.47
CA ASN A 151 -15.71 15.51 10.79
C ASN A 151 -15.31 15.70 9.32
N LEU A 152 -14.16 15.16 8.92
CA LEU A 152 -13.67 15.21 7.55
C LEU A 152 -14.50 14.27 6.65
N PRO A 153 -14.82 14.68 5.39
CA PRO A 153 -15.34 13.76 4.38
C PRO A 153 -14.43 12.55 4.17
N TYR A 154 -14.99 11.44 3.68
CA TYR A 154 -14.25 10.17 3.54
C TYR A 154 -12.96 10.31 2.71
N GLY A 155 -12.99 11.01 1.57
CA GLY A 155 -11.81 11.25 0.73
C GLY A 155 -10.72 12.07 1.45
N GLU A 156 -11.12 13.03 2.32
CA GLU A 156 -10.17 13.79 3.14
C GLU A 156 -9.60 12.94 4.27
N GLN A 157 -10.39 12.04 4.87
CA GLN A 157 -9.89 11.09 5.87
C GLN A 157 -8.82 10.17 5.27
N ARG A 158 -9.00 9.69 4.02
CA ARG A 158 -7.98 8.90 3.30
C ARG A 158 -6.69 9.70 3.07
N ARG A 159 -6.81 10.97 2.69
CA ARG A 159 -5.65 11.86 2.54
C ARG A 159 -4.94 12.13 3.87
N LEU A 160 -5.70 12.26 4.96
CA LEU A 160 -5.15 12.39 6.30
C LEU A 160 -4.42 11.13 6.75
N GLU A 161 -4.95 9.94 6.45
CA GLU A 161 -4.28 8.66 6.71
C GLU A 161 -2.95 8.57 5.96
N LEU A 162 -2.92 9.01 4.69
CA LEU A 162 -1.70 9.12 3.91
C LEU A 162 -0.70 10.11 4.54
N ALA A 163 -1.14 11.31 4.93
CA ALA A 163 -0.29 12.30 5.60
C ALA A 163 0.34 11.74 6.89
N ARG A 164 -0.45 11.02 7.70
CA ARG A 164 0.03 10.34 8.90
C ARG A 164 1.07 9.25 8.59
N ALA A 165 0.87 8.47 7.52
CA ALA A 165 1.83 7.46 7.12
C ALA A 165 3.14 8.09 6.61
N LEU A 166 3.05 9.20 5.86
CA LEU A 166 4.21 9.96 5.40
C LEU A 166 4.99 10.60 6.55
N ALA A 167 4.35 10.88 7.67
CA ALA A 167 4.98 11.48 8.85
C ALA A 167 6.07 10.62 9.48
N SER A 168 6.06 9.31 9.22
CA SER A 168 7.16 8.41 9.58
C SER A 168 8.31 8.44 8.56
N ASP A 169 8.25 9.27 7.51
CA ASP A 169 9.22 9.42 6.43
C ASP A 169 9.63 8.04 5.84
N PRO A 170 8.67 7.27 5.30
CA PRO A 170 8.92 5.94 4.81
C PRO A 170 9.73 5.96 3.50
N ALA A 171 10.60 4.96 3.31
CA ALA A 171 11.19 4.68 2.02
C ALA A 171 10.27 3.83 1.15
N LEU A 172 9.43 2.99 1.79
CA LEU A 172 8.41 2.16 1.16
C LEU A 172 7.06 2.35 1.85
N LEU A 173 6.05 2.73 1.09
CA LEU A 173 4.68 2.83 1.56
C LEU A 173 3.80 1.77 0.89
N LEU A 174 3.20 0.93 1.71
CA LEU A 174 2.27 -0.12 1.33
C LEU A 174 0.84 0.42 1.44
N LEU A 175 0.10 0.43 0.34
CA LEU A 175 -1.27 0.95 0.27
C LEU A 175 -2.24 -0.17 -0.09
N ASP A 176 -3.18 -0.44 0.81
CA ASP A 176 -4.17 -1.51 0.67
C ASP A 176 -5.52 -0.91 0.25
N GLU A 177 -5.87 -1.06 -1.03
CA GLU A 177 -7.07 -0.51 -1.67
C GLU A 177 -7.30 0.99 -1.37
N PRO A 178 -6.31 1.86 -1.65
CA PRO A 178 -6.38 3.26 -1.25
C PRO A 178 -7.54 4.04 -1.89
N THR A 179 -8.10 3.57 -3.01
CA THR A 179 -9.21 4.22 -3.71
C THR A 179 -10.58 3.65 -3.37
N ALA A 180 -10.66 2.64 -2.50
CA ALA A 180 -11.93 2.01 -2.11
C ALA A 180 -12.89 3.05 -1.49
N GLY A 181 -14.13 3.08 -1.97
CA GLY A 181 -15.16 4.00 -1.48
C GLY A 181 -15.05 5.45 -1.97
N MET A 182 -14.06 5.78 -2.80
CA MET A 182 -13.89 7.10 -3.40
C MET A 182 -14.65 7.24 -4.71
N THR A 183 -15.08 8.46 -5.03
CA THR A 183 -15.52 8.82 -6.38
C THR A 183 -14.35 8.74 -7.38
N GLN A 184 -14.65 8.65 -8.68
CA GLN A 184 -13.59 8.62 -9.71
C GLN A 184 -12.69 9.87 -9.68
N GLY A 185 -13.25 11.04 -9.34
CA GLY A 185 -12.49 12.28 -9.23
C GLY A 185 -11.51 12.26 -8.05
N GLU A 186 -11.98 11.82 -6.88
CA GLU A 186 -11.14 11.69 -5.69
C GLU A 186 -10.03 10.66 -5.90
N ALA A 187 -10.34 9.50 -6.50
CA ALA A 187 -9.37 8.47 -6.82
C ALA A 187 -8.26 8.98 -7.73
N ARG A 188 -8.61 9.68 -8.83
CA ARG A 188 -7.61 10.30 -9.72
C ARG A 188 -6.74 11.32 -9.00
N SER A 189 -7.36 12.18 -8.18
CA SER A 189 -6.63 13.18 -7.41
C SER A 189 -5.66 12.54 -6.41
N LEU A 190 -6.05 11.45 -5.76
CA LEU A 190 -5.17 10.68 -4.86
C LEU A 190 -4.02 10.04 -5.65
N MET A 191 -4.29 9.43 -6.80
CA MET A 191 -3.25 8.81 -7.64
C MET A 191 -2.25 9.84 -8.17
N ALA A 192 -2.71 11.02 -8.60
CA ALA A 192 -1.84 12.11 -9.01
C ALA A 192 -0.94 12.59 -7.85
N LEU A 193 -1.48 12.65 -6.63
CA LEU A 193 -0.71 12.96 -5.43
C LEU A 193 0.36 11.89 -5.17
N LEU A 194 0.01 10.61 -5.24
CA LEU A 194 0.96 9.52 -5.02
C LEU A 194 2.08 9.53 -6.06
N ARG A 195 1.77 9.74 -7.35
CA ARG A 195 2.78 9.85 -8.41
C ARG A 195 3.74 11.01 -8.14
N ARG A 196 3.22 12.19 -7.79
CA ARG A 196 4.03 13.35 -7.42
C ARG A 196 4.96 13.05 -6.22
N LEU A 197 4.48 12.34 -5.21
CA LEU A 197 5.31 11.95 -4.05
C LEU A 197 6.47 11.02 -4.45
N VAL A 198 6.23 10.10 -5.37
CA VAL A 198 7.30 9.23 -5.89
C VAL A 198 8.34 10.05 -6.66
N GLU A 199 7.92 10.97 -7.52
CA GLU A 199 8.81 11.79 -8.34
C GLU A 199 9.62 12.80 -7.51
N GLU A 200 8.95 13.52 -6.58
CA GLU A 200 9.57 14.61 -5.81
C GLU A 200 10.34 14.11 -4.59
N ARG A 201 9.86 13.05 -3.91
CA ARG A 201 10.43 12.57 -2.64
C ARG A 201 11.16 11.23 -2.75
N LYS A 202 11.25 10.65 -3.95
CA LYS A 202 11.81 9.31 -4.19
C LYS A 202 11.12 8.23 -3.34
N LEU A 203 9.85 8.45 -2.99
CA LEU A 203 9.05 7.46 -2.28
C LEU A 203 8.83 6.24 -3.16
N THR A 204 8.91 5.05 -2.58
CA THR A 204 8.53 3.83 -3.29
C THR A 204 7.14 3.40 -2.83
N LEU A 205 6.30 2.99 -3.75
CA LEU A 205 4.93 2.57 -3.45
C LEU A 205 4.68 1.13 -3.86
N LEU A 206 4.00 0.40 -3.00
CA LEU A 206 3.43 -0.90 -3.33
C LEU A 206 1.94 -0.88 -3.04
N LEU A 207 1.14 -1.11 -4.07
CA LEU A 207 -0.31 -1.02 -4.03
C LEU A 207 -0.95 -2.41 -4.10
N ILE A 208 -1.97 -2.66 -3.28
CA ILE A 208 -3.02 -3.64 -3.62
C ILE A 208 -4.20 -2.85 -4.14
N GLU A 209 -4.65 -3.17 -5.34
CA GLU A 209 -5.83 -2.54 -5.96
C GLU A 209 -6.61 -3.56 -6.79
N HIS A 210 -7.92 -3.37 -6.84
CA HIS A 210 -8.83 -4.15 -7.68
C HIS A 210 -9.39 -3.32 -8.84
N ASN A 211 -9.21 -2.00 -8.81
CA ASN A 211 -9.59 -1.10 -9.89
C ASN A 211 -8.51 -1.10 -10.98
N MET A 212 -8.72 -1.93 -12.01
CA MET A 212 -7.74 -2.09 -13.09
C MET A 212 -7.39 -0.79 -13.79
N ARG A 213 -8.33 0.17 -13.90
CA ARG A 213 -8.04 1.49 -14.50
C ARG A 213 -6.98 2.24 -13.69
N VAL A 214 -7.13 2.27 -12.37
CA VAL A 214 -6.18 2.89 -11.46
C VAL A 214 -4.81 2.22 -11.58
N VAL A 215 -4.77 0.89 -11.54
CA VAL A 215 -3.52 0.11 -11.66
C VAL A 215 -2.80 0.43 -12.96
N MET A 216 -3.52 0.43 -14.10
CA MET A 216 -2.94 0.68 -15.42
C MET A 216 -2.42 2.11 -15.58
N GLU A 217 -3.02 3.09 -14.90
CA GLU A 217 -2.66 4.50 -14.98
C GLU A 217 -1.44 4.85 -14.10
N VAL A 218 -1.34 4.21 -12.92
CA VAL A 218 -0.37 4.66 -11.90
C VAL A 218 0.86 3.76 -11.77
N SER A 219 0.78 2.49 -12.15
CA SER A 219 1.85 1.53 -11.87
C SER A 219 2.95 1.52 -12.93
N ASP A 220 4.19 1.41 -12.50
CA ASP A 220 5.33 1.14 -13.38
C ASP A 220 5.45 -0.38 -13.65
N ARG A 221 5.08 -1.20 -12.66
CA ARG A 221 5.10 -2.66 -12.71
C ARG A 221 3.90 -3.26 -12.00
N VAL A 222 3.35 -4.33 -12.56
CA VAL A 222 2.21 -5.06 -12.01
C VAL A 222 2.58 -6.53 -11.84
N THR A 223 2.32 -7.06 -10.65
CA THR A 223 2.42 -8.49 -10.31
C THR A 223 1.03 -9.05 -10.12
N VAL A 224 0.71 -10.17 -10.75
CA VAL A 224 -0.59 -10.82 -10.64
C VAL A 224 -0.45 -12.09 -9.83
N LEU A 225 -1.25 -12.17 -8.76
CA LEU A 225 -1.39 -13.37 -7.96
C LEU A 225 -2.72 -14.07 -8.27
N ASP A 226 -2.70 -15.40 -8.32
CA ASP A 226 -3.88 -16.25 -8.36
C ASP A 226 -3.62 -17.51 -7.53
N TYR A 227 -4.55 -17.87 -6.65
CA TYR A 227 -4.40 -19.00 -5.71
C TYR A 227 -3.06 -19.10 -4.99
N GLY A 228 -2.49 -17.95 -4.62
CA GLY A 228 -1.20 -17.88 -3.90
C GLY A 228 0.04 -17.97 -4.79
N GLU A 229 -0.09 -18.03 -6.09
CA GLU A 229 1.00 -18.11 -7.05
C GLU A 229 1.11 -16.84 -7.90
N LYS A 230 2.33 -16.49 -8.30
CA LYS A 230 2.56 -15.43 -9.27
C LYS A 230 2.35 -15.96 -10.68
N ILE A 231 1.25 -15.52 -11.33
CA ILE A 231 0.89 -15.98 -12.68
C ILE A 231 1.42 -15.05 -13.79
N ALA A 232 1.64 -13.77 -13.47
CA ALA A 232 2.20 -12.80 -14.42
C ALA A 232 2.92 -11.67 -13.68
N GLU A 233 3.88 -11.05 -14.37
CA GLU A 233 4.55 -9.84 -13.90
C GLU A 233 5.09 -9.06 -15.11
N GLY A 234 4.92 -7.73 -15.10
CA GLY A 234 5.37 -6.90 -16.21
C GLY A 234 4.83 -5.49 -16.16
N ARG A 235 4.96 -4.79 -17.30
CA ARG A 235 4.32 -3.49 -17.48
C ARG A 235 2.80 -3.64 -17.50
N PRO A 236 2.04 -2.63 -17.06
CA PRO A 236 0.57 -2.71 -17.06
C PRO A 236 -0.03 -3.18 -18.39
N ALA A 237 0.43 -2.62 -19.51
CA ALA A 237 -0.08 -2.97 -20.84
C ALA A 237 0.19 -4.43 -21.25
N ASP A 238 1.29 -5.03 -20.79
CA ASP A 238 1.65 -6.42 -21.07
C ASP A 238 0.79 -7.36 -20.24
N VAL A 239 0.64 -7.06 -18.94
CA VAL A 239 -0.17 -7.82 -17.99
C VAL A 239 -1.64 -7.83 -18.39
N GLN A 240 -2.18 -6.71 -18.89
CA GLN A 240 -3.57 -6.62 -19.34
C GLN A 240 -3.90 -7.57 -20.51
N ARG A 241 -2.91 -7.93 -21.31
CA ARG A 241 -3.06 -8.79 -22.48
C ARG A 241 -2.68 -10.24 -22.22
N ASP A 242 -2.15 -10.58 -21.04
CA ASP A 242 -1.74 -11.95 -20.72
C ASP A 242 -2.99 -12.84 -20.60
N PRO A 243 -3.09 -13.92 -21.40
CA PRO A 243 -4.25 -14.83 -21.38
C PRO A 243 -4.50 -15.45 -20.00
N ARG A 244 -3.44 -15.72 -19.21
CA ARG A 244 -3.56 -16.28 -17.86
C ARG A 244 -4.23 -15.29 -16.91
N VAL A 245 -3.91 -14.00 -17.06
CA VAL A 245 -4.53 -12.92 -16.26
C VAL A 245 -5.99 -12.77 -16.63
N ILE A 246 -6.31 -12.76 -17.94
CA ILE A 246 -7.69 -12.68 -18.41
C ILE A 246 -8.50 -13.87 -17.88
N GLU A 247 -7.97 -15.09 -17.95
CA GLU A 247 -8.62 -16.31 -17.45
C GLU A 247 -8.86 -16.24 -15.92
N ALA A 248 -7.88 -15.76 -15.15
CA ALA A 248 -8.00 -15.64 -13.70
C ALA A 248 -9.14 -14.68 -13.27
N TYR A 249 -9.39 -13.60 -14.02
CA TYR A 249 -10.45 -12.63 -13.71
C TYR A 249 -11.82 -13.01 -14.29
N LEU A 250 -11.88 -13.63 -15.47
CA LEU A 250 -13.15 -14.03 -16.10
C LEU A 250 -13.67 -15.37 -15.57
N GLY A 251 -12.85 -16.09 -14.81
CA GLY A 251 -13.09 -17.46 -14.37
C GLY A 251 -12.93 -18.45 -15.55
N ARG A 252 -12.69 -19.71 -15.21
CA ARG A 252 -12.64 -20.82 -16.19
C ARG A 252 -14.00 -21.12 -16.83
N ARG A 253 -14.76 -20.11 -17.24
CA ARG A 253 -15.87 -20.32 -18.18
C ARG A 253 -15.23 -20.64 -19.52
N ARG A 254 -15.35 -21.90 -19.95
CA ARG A 254 -15.01 -22.43 -21.26
C ARG A 254 -15.17 -21.37 -22.35
N TRP A 255 -14.11 -20.63 -22.65
CA TRP A 255 -14.00 -19.97 -23.92
C TRP A 255 -13.56 -21.05 -24.90
N THR A 256 -14.56 -21.74 -25.54
CA THR A 256 -14.35 -22.52 -26.73
C THR A 256 -14.41 -21.54 -27.91
N PRO A 257 -13.30 -21.32 -28.63
CA PRO A 257 -13.35 -20.58 -29.88
C PRO A 257 -14.21 -21.41 -30.86
N GLY A 258 -15.40 -20.95 -31.20
CA GLY A 258 -16.19 -21.56 -32.28
C GLY A 258 -17.62 -21.98 -31.98
N ALA A 259 -18.26 -21.66 -30.88
CA ALA A 259 -19.67 -22.04 -30.60
C ALA A 259 -20.66 -20.89 -30.81
N SER A 260 -20.49 -20.05 -31.83
CA SER A 260 -21.43 -18.98 -32.21
C SER A 260 -21.86 -19.02 -33.66
N ALA A 261 -22.06 -20.21 -34.21
CA ALA A 261 -22.59 -20.33 -35.61
C ALA A 261 -23.53 -21.50 -35.83
N ALA A 262 -24.31 -21.95 -34.83
CA ALA A 262 -25.25 -23.04 -35.04
C ALA A 262 -26.50 -22.98 -34.15
N ALA A 263 -27.13 -21.81 -34.03
CA ALA A 263 -28.44 -21.68 -33.37
C ALA A 263 -29.33 -20.67 -34.11
N GLY A 264 -29.45 -20.80 -35.41
CA GLY A 264 -30.25 -19.93 -36.25
C GLY A 264 -30.93 -20.62 -37.39
N GLU A 265 -31.36 -21.87 -37.22
CA GLU A 265 -32.26 -22.53 -38.18
C GLU A 265 -32.94 -23.72 -37.51
N ARG A 266 -34.10 -23.48 -36.92
CA ARG A 266 -35.24 -24.44 -36.82
C ARG A 266 -36.35 -23.79 -35.99
N HIS A 267 -37.26 -23.13 -36.66
CA HIS A 267 -38.70 -23.14 -36.49
C HIS A 267 -39.32 -22.34 -37.65
N ALA A 268 -39.65 -23.07 -38.72
CA ALA A 268 -40.76 -22.79 -39.60
C ALA A 268 -41.96 -23.58 -39.09
#